data_bf673d466be0fdb5200f31be39c8fd59
#
_entry.id   bf673d466be0fdb5200f31be39c8fd59
#
_cell.length_a   1.000
_cell.length_b   1.000
_cell.length_c   1.000
_cell.angle_alpha   90.00
_cell.angle_beta   90.00
_cell.angle_gamma   90.00
#
_symmetry.space_group_name_H-M   'P 1'
#
loop_
_entity.id
_entity.type
_entity.pdbx_description
1 polymer ?
#
loop_
_entity_poly.entity_id
_entity_poly.type
_entity_poly.pdbx_seq_one_letter_code
_entity_poly.pdbx_strand_id
1 'polypeptide(L)'
;RLFDAPTALIATLILAVSPLHIRFAQEARMYTLLTLGVAAALFCLVHLLMDETRRPMRSYWLGLAAAQAAVMLTHNTATVLFPIALNGAVGGALLWKYWQGTVSSWPALNDAGFERRWLRGQALAFVLWLPWAIPFVIQAVVVDRKFWLPAPTLDAVWEVFHNFNAAFAPDWLPLYPLWDWVYWLLALLGVIALRRTPARALLLLSLWLLPFVIELLVSLRRPIFYERTLLWASLPYYLLLALGIRRLGSVEGAGGNWLRAPVQGLLLAGMVTLSTLGLVGYYFFFEKEDWSKAAGYVAEHSQAGDLILFNATWVQIPFDYYFRHYATEAERRGLPVDLFDRGELEPEMTEADVATLRALIEGRRRVWLVYSHDWYTDPNQIIPRELSQLMRRTDQRHFEGLQVMRFEAR
;
A
#
# COMPACT_ATOMS: atom_id res chain seq x y z
N ARG A 1 -17.12 -5.60 20.29
CA ARG A 1 -16.96 -4.93 21.60
C ARG A 1 -16.83 -3.41 21.47
N LEU A 2 -16.06 -2.91 20.52
CA LEU A 2 -15.96 -1.46 20.31
C LEU A 2 -17.29 -0.87 19.84
N PHE A 3 -18.00 -1.60 18.96
CA PHE A 3 -19.30 -1.27 18.40
C PHE A 3 -20.25 -2.47 18.42
N ASP A 4 -21.48 -2.26 17.99
CA ASP A 4 -22.49 -3.30 17.86
C ASP A 4 -22.19 -4.27 16.69
N ALA A 5 -22.83 -5.44 16.72
CA ALA A 5 -22.61 -6.47 15.71
C ALA A 5 -22.98 -6.01 14.29
N PRO A 6 -24.09 -5.27 14.03
CA PRO A 6 -24.38 -4.77 12.70
C PRO A 6 -23.31 -3.84 12.14
N THR A 7 -22.77 -2.92 12.95
CA THR A 7 -21.64 -2.05 12.53
C THR A 7 -20.40 -2.87 12.16
N ALA A 8 -20.08 -3.89 12.98
CA ALA A 8 -18.94 -4.76 12.71
C ALA A 8 -19.14 -5.55 11.42
N LEU A 9 -20.34 -6.11 11.19
CA LEU A 9 -20.66 -6.85 9.96
C LEU A 9 -20.56 -5.98 8.70
N ILE A 10 -21.09 -4.75 8.76
CA ILE A 10 -21.00 -3.80 7.63
C ILE A 10 -19.53 -3.49 7.32
N ALA A 11 -18.71 -3.13 8.32
CA ALA A 11 -17.30 -2.84 8.12
C ALA A 11 -16.54 -4.06 7.57
N THR A 12 -16.85 -5.27 8.07
CA THR A 12 -16.25 -6.51 7.57
C THR A 12 -16.66 -6.80 6.13
N LEU A 13 -17.92 -6.56 5.76
CA LEU A 13 -18.39 -6.71 4.39
C LEU A 13 -17.64 -5.75 3.44
N ILE A 14 -17.55 -4.47 3.80
CA ILE A 14 -16.81 -3.47 3.00
C ILE A 14 -15.35 -3.92 2.79
N LEU A 15 -14.68 -4.36 3.86
CA LEU A 15 -13.30 -4.87 3.78
C LEU A 15 -13.20 -6.10 2.88
N ALA A 16 -14.11 -7.05 3.03
CA ALA A 16 -14.08 -8.34 2.32
C ALA A 16 -14.29 -8.19 0.80
N VAL A 17 -15.06 -7.18 0.37
CA VAL A 17 -15.32 -6.93 -1.05
C VAL A 17 -14.44 -5.81 -1.63
N SER A 18 -13.55 -5.21 -0.85
CA SER A 18 -12.68 -4.12 -1.30
C SER A 18 -11.71 -4.60 -2.39
N PRO A 19 -11.77 -4.03 -3.62
CA PRO A 19 -10.87 -4.43 -4.69
C PRO A 19 -9.40 -4.16 -4.37
N LEU A 20 -9.12 -3.08 -3.65
CA LEU A 20 -7.77 -2.73 -3.21
C LEU A 20 -7.18 -3.81 -2.27
N HIS A 21 -7.94 -4.25 -1.28
CA HIS A 21 -7.51 -5.31 -0.37
C HIS A 21 -7.35 -6.66 -1.06
N ILE A 22 -8.24 -6.99 -1.99
CA ILE A 22 -8.16 -8.22 -2.79
C ILE A 22 -6.91 -8.20 -3.68
N ARG A 23 -6.61 -7.07 -4.34
CA ARG A 23 -5.37 -6.89 -5.11
C ARG A 23 -4.15 -7.19 -4.26
N PHE A 24 -4.00 -6.51 -3.11
CA PHE A 24 -2.82 -6.69 -2.26
C PHE A 24 -2.77 -8.07 -1.58
N ALA A 25 -3.90 -8.77 -1.42
CA ALA A 25 -3.92 -10.14 -0.94
C ALA A 25 -3.37 -11.15 -1.97
N GLN A 26 -3.37 -10.80 -3.25
CA GLN A 26 -2.82 -11.61 -4.34
C GLN A 26 -1.37 -11.26 -4.69
N GLU A 27 -0.82 -10.23 -4.10
CA GLU A 27 0.58 -9.88 -4.26
C GLU A 27 1.43 -10.58 -3.19
N ALA A 28 2.54 -11.20 -3.60
CA ALA A 28 3.52 -11.79 -2.68
C ALA A 28 4.34 -10.69 -1.99
N ARG A 29 3.64 -9.75 -1.33
CA ARG A 29 4.18 -8.59 -0.62
C ARG A 29 3.59 -8.48 0.78
N MET A 30 4.24 -7.71 1.63
CA MET A 30 3.95 -7.60 3.05
C MET A 30 2.65 -6.85 3.42
N TYR A 31 1.97 -6.17 2.52
CA TYR A 31 0.89 -5.21 2.86
C TYR A 31 -0.33 -5.87 3.50
N THR A 32 -0.72 -7.05 3.04
CA THR A 32 -1.82 -7.81 3.66
C THR A 32 -1.42 -8.33 5.03
N LEU A 33 -0.19 -8.80 5.20
CA LEU A 33 0.33 -9.23 6.51
C LEU A 33 0.40 -8.06 7.49
N LEU A 34 0.82 -6.87 7.02
CA LEU A 34 0.79 -5.63 7.78
C LEU A 34 -0.63 -5.32 8.27
N THR A 35 -1.62 -5.33 7.37
CA THR A 35 -3.02 -5.05 7.69
C THR A 35 -3.57 -6.06 8.70
N LEU A 36 -3.24 -7.35 8.55
CA LEU A 36 -3.60 -8.40 9.52
C LEU A 36 -2.97 -8.14 10.89
N GLY A 37 -1.69 -7.76 10.93
CA GLY A 37 -0.99 -7.42 12.16
C GLY A 37 -1.64 -6.25 12.89
N VAL A 38 -2.02 -5.20 12.15
CA VAL A 38 -2.77 -4.05 12.69
C VAL A 38 -4.12 -4.50 13.23
N ALA A 39 -4.88 -5.32 12.49
CA ALA A 39 -6.16 -5.85 12.96
C ALA A 39 -6.01 -6.67 14.24
N ALA A 40 -4.98 -7.51 14.34
CA ALA A 40 -4.67 -8.29 15.55
C ALA A 40 -4.29 -7.39 16.75
N ALA A 41 -3.49 -6.34 16.51
CA ALA A 41 -3.15 -5.36 17.54
C ALA A 41 -4.41 -4.62 18.03
N LEU A 42 -5.28 -4.17 17.12
CA LEU A 42 -6.54 -3.51 17.46
C LEU A 42 -7.49 -4.46 18.19
N PHE A 43 -7.55 -5.72 17.81
CA PHE A 43 -8.32 -6.74 18.53
C PHE A 43 -7.87 -6.86 19.99
N CYS A 44 -6.56 -7.00 20.25
CA CYS A 44 -6.02 -7.03 21.60
C CYS A 44 -6.29 -5.73 22.35
N LEU A 45 -6.06 -4.57 21.71
CA LEU A 45 -6.29 -3.26 22.31
C LEU A 45 -7.74 -3.08 22.75
N VAL A 46 -8.70 -3.39 21.88
CA VAL A 46 -10.13 -3.23 22.20
C VAL A 46 -10.53 -4.13 23.37
N HIS A 47 -9.99 -5.35 23.48
CA HIS A 47 -10.23 -6.20 24.63
C HIS A 47 -9.66 -5.60 25.92
N LEU A 48 -8.47 -5.00 25.86
CA LEU A 48 -7.86 -4.34 27.00
C LEU A 48 -8.62 -3.08 27.43
N LEU A 49 -9.07 -2.25 26.48
CA LEU A 49 -9.76 -0.99 26.77
C LEU A 49 -11.17 -1.18 27.31
N MET A 50 -11.86 -2.26 26.86
CA MET A 50 -13.25 -2.57 27.23
C MET A 50 -13.37 -3.51 28.43
N ASP A 51 -12.24 -3.85 29.07
CA ASP A 51 -12.27 -4.74 30.23
C ASP A 51 -12.76 -4.00 31.48
N GLU A 52 -13.92 -4.41 31.98
CA GLU A 52 -14.51 -3.92 33.21
C GLU A 52 -14.07 -4.74 34.44
N THR A 53 -13.47 -5.92 34.22
CA THR A 53 -13.18 -6.88 35.31
C THR A 53 -11.97 -6.50 36.14
N ARG A 54 -11.20 -5.50 35.71
CA ARG A 54 -9.92 -5.06 36.32
C ARG A 54 -8.87 -6.18 36.49
N ARG A 55 -9.11 -7.35 35.91
CA ARG A 55 -8.13 -8.45 35.93
C ARG A 55 -7.08 -8.22 34.85
N PRO A 56 -5.78 -8.35 35.16
CA PRO A 56 -4.75 -8.20 34.15
C PRO A 56 -4.87 -9.35 33.13
N MET A 57 -5.41 -9.06 31.97
CA MET A 57 -5.51 -10.02 30.87
C MET A 57 -4.13 -10.10 30.17
N ARG A 58 -3.19 -10.81 30.81
CA ARG A 58 -1.78 -10.91 30.35
C ARG A 58 -1.67 -11.31 28.87
N SER A 59 -2.52 -12.21 28.42
CA SER A 59 -2.55 -12.68 27.03
C SER A 59 -2.79 -11.56 26.03
N TYR A 60 -3.71 -10.63 26.31
CA TYR A 60 -3.97 -9.50 25.42
C TYR A 60 -2.86 -8.44 25.48
N TRP A 61 -2.21 -8.23 26.64
CA TRP A 61 -1.02 -7.37 26.71
C TRP A 61 0.14 -7.92 25.90
N LEU A 62 0.41 -9.21 26.01
CA LEU A 62 1.44 -9.90 25.23
C LEU A 62 1.06 -9.95 23.75
N GLY A 63 -0.22 -10.23 23.44
CA GLY A 63 -0.73 -10.22 22.08
C GLY A 63 -0.61 -8.85 21.42
N LEU A 64 -0.93 -7.77 22.15
CA LEU A 64 -0.77 -6.40 21.64
C LEU A 64 0.71 -6.10 21.35
N ALA A 65 1.61 -6.40 22.29
CA ALA A 65 3.04 -6.16 22.08
C ALA A 65 3.60 -6.98 20.91
N ALA A 66 3.23 -8.26 20.80
CA ALA A 66 3.66 -9.13 19.71
C ALA A 66 3.11 -8.68 18.35
N ALA A 67 1.81 -8.35 18.28
CA ALA A 67 1.19 -7.86 17.05
C ALA A 67 1.79 -6.51 16.62
N GLN A 68 2.04 -5.59 17.54
CA GLN A 68 2.69 -4.32 17.26
C GLN A 68 4.13 -4.53 16.77
N ALA A 69 4.91 -5.40 17.41
CA ALA A 69 6.24 -5.75 16.95
C ALA A 69 6.21 -6.39 15.56
N ALA A 70 5.26 -7.28 15.28
CA ALA A 70 5.07 -7.87 13.95
C ALA A 70 4.76 -6.81 12.89
N VAL A 71 3.89 -5.84 13.17
CA VAL A 71 3.62 -4.68 12.30
C VAL A 71 4.92 -3.91 12.01
N MET A 72 5.70 -3.61 13.05
CA MET A 72 6.96 -2.87 12.91
C MET A 72 8.02 -3.65 12.11
N LEU A 73 8.06 -4.98 12.24
CA LEU A 73 8.96 -5.85 11.47
C LEU A 73 8.52 -6.07 10.03
N THR A 74 7.24 -5.84 9.73
CA THR A 74 6.68 -6.12 8.41
C THR A 74 6.95 -4.99 7.41
N HIS A 75 6.93 -3.72 7.85
CA HIS A 75 7.11 -2.58 6.95
C HIS A 75 7.77 -1.39 7.65
N ASN A 76 8.78 -0.80 7.01
CA ASN A 76 9.56 0.29 7.60
C ASN A 76 8.74 1.55 7.91
N THR A 77 7.80 1.97 7.06
CA THR A 77 6.93 3.11 7.37
C THR A 77 6.04 2.81 8.56
N ALA A 78 5.49 1.60 8.64
CA ALA A 78 4.65 1.17 9.76
C ALA A 78 5.42 1.05 11.08
N THR A 79 6.75 0.85 11.05
CA THR A 79 7.62 0.91 12.24
C THR A 79 7.46 2.23 12.99
N VAL A 80 7.23 3.32 12.27
CA VAL A 80 7.08 4.66 12.83
C VAL A 80 5.60 5.04 12.97
N LEU A 81 4.82 4.87 11.89
CA LEU A 81 3.46 5.39 11.79
C LEU A 81 2.49 4.69 12.73
N PHE A 82 2.55 3.36 12.83
CA PHE A 82 1.59 2.61 13.65
C PHE A 82 1.76 2.88 15.15
N PRO A 83 2.98 2.82 15.74
CA PRO A 83 3.17 3.21 17.13
C PRO A 83 2.77 4.66 17.42
N ILE A 84 3.05 5.61 16.52
CA ILE A 84 2.64 7.01 16.69
C ILE A 84 1.12 7.12 16.71
N ALA A 85 0.42 6.52 15.74
CA ALA A 85 -1.03 6.56 15.67
C ALA A 85 -1.69 5.89 16.89
N LEU A 86 -1.17 4.73 17.31
CA LEU A 86 -1.67 3.98 18.45
C LEU A 86 -1.45 4.73 19.78
N ASN A 87 -0.24 5.23 20.00
CA ASN A 87 0.08 6.02 21.21
C ASN A 87 -0.59 7.39 21.20
N GLY A 88 -0.78 8.00 20.03
CA GLY A 88 -1.57 9.22 19.86
C GLY A 88 -3.02 9.04 20.32
N ALA A 89 -3.63 7.91 19.95
CA ALA A 89 -4.99 7.58 20.37
C ALA A 89 -5.10 7.36 21.88
N VAL A 90 -4.24 6.50 22.43
CA VAL A 90 -4.29 6.18 23.87
C VAL A 90 -3.81 7.34 24.72
N GLY A 91 -2.73 8.02 24.33
CA GLY A 91 -2.21 9.21 25.02
C GLY A 91 -3.20 10.36 25.03
N GLY A 92 -3.87 10.62 23.90
CA GLY A 92 -4.92 11.64 23.82
C GLY A 92 -6.12 11.29 24.70
N ALA A 93 -6.52 10.03 24.79
CA ALA A 93 -7.58 9.59 25.70
C ALA A 93 -7.17 9.69 27.18
N LEU A 94 -5.89 9.47 27.50
CA LEU A 94 -5.35 9.70 28.85
C LEU A 94 -5.32 11.19 29.21
N LEU A 95 -4.96 12.06 28.27
CA LEU A 95 -5.04 13.52 28.45
C LEU A 95 -6.49 13.96 28.65
N TRP A 96 -7.42 13.40 27.88
CA TRP A 96 -8.85 13.66 28.06
C TRP A 96 -9.32 13.25 29.46
N LYS A 97 -8.91 12.06 29.95
CA LYS A 97 -9.18 11.60 31.31
C LYS A 97 -8.65 12.60 32.35
N TYR A 98 -7.44 13.09 32.14
CA TYR A 98 -6.82 14.05 33.05
C TYR A 98 -7.66 15.34 33.22
N TRP A 99 -8.27 15.80 32.12
CA TRP A 99 -9.11 17.00 32.16
C TRP A 99 -10.53 16.74 32.65
N GLN A 100 -11.13 15.59 32.33
CA GLN A 100 -12.52 15.27 32.61
C GLN A 100 -12.72 14.35 33.82
N GLY A 101 -11.65 13.87 34.44
CA GLY A 101 -11.66 12.90 35.53
C GLY A 101 -11.93 11.46 35.14
N THR A 102 -12.67 11.19 34.07
CA THR A 102 -13.04 9.83 33.64
C THR A 102 -13.11 9.68 32.12
N VAL A 103 -12.99 8.46 31.64
CA VAL A 103 -13.26 8.09 30.23
C VAL A 103 -14.31 6.98 30.22
N SER A 104 -15.56 7.38 30.07
CA SER A 104 -16.71 6.47 30.14
C SER A 104 -16.69 5.37 29.08
N SER A 105 -16.17 5.67 27.88
CA SER A 105 -16.12 4.71 26.78
C SER A 105 -14.96 3.71 26.84
N TRP A 106 -14.00 3.90 27.75
CA TRP A 106 -12.84 3.02 27.94
C TRP A 106 -12.57 2.78 29.44
N PRO A 107 -13.30 1.85 30.07
CA PRO A 107 -13.23 1.61 31.51
C PRO A 107 -11.81 1.33 32.03
N ALA A 108 -10.99 0.62 31.25
CA ALA A 108 -9.63 0.28 31.64
C ALA A 108 -8.71 1.50 31.85
N LEU A 109 -8.95 2.62 31.17
CA LEU A 109 -8.15 3.84 31.37
C LEU A 109 -8.36 4.45 32.76
N ASN A 110 -9.45 4.15 33.43
CA ASN A 110 -9.74 4.65 34.77
C ASN A 110 -9.03 3.85 35.88
N ASP A 111 -8.37 2.74 35.52
CA ASP A 111 -7.54 1.98 36.47
C ASP A 111 -6.17 2.67 36.64
N ALA A 112 -5.77 2.91 37.89
CA ALA A 112 -4.52 3.58 38.26
C ALA A 112 -3.24 2.87 37.75
N GLY A 113 -3.33 1.57 37.44
CA GLY A 113 -2.20 0.80 36.92
C GLY A 113 -2.12 0.74 35.39
N PHE A 114 -3.10 1.29 34.64
CA PHE A 114 -3.16 1.18 33.20
C PHE A 114 -1.93 1.79 32.50
N GLU A 115 -1.55 3.00 32.86
CA GLU A 115 -0.43 3.73 32.24
C GLU A 115 0.89 2.95 32.35
N ARG A 116 1.15 2.37 33.54
CA ARG A 116 2.34 1.53 33.76
C ARG A 116 2.32 0.27 32.91
N ARG A 117 1.15 -0.36 32.78
CA ARG A 117 1.00 -1.56 31.92
C ARG A 117 1.14 -1.19 30.45
N TRP A 118 0.58 -0.04 30.04
CA TRP A 118 0.72 0.48 28.71
C TRP A 118 2.20 0.67 28.34
N LEU A 119 2.94 1.42 29.16
CA LEU A 119 4.38 1.66 28.92
C LEU A 119 5.19 0.37 28.86
N ARG A 120 4.89 -0.61 29.73
CA ARG A 120 5.55 -1.93 29.68
C ARG A 120 5.22 -2.69 28.39
N GLY A 121 3.98 -2.63 27.92
CA GLY A 121 3.57 -3.22 26.66
C GLY A 121 4.27 -2.57 25.46
N GLN A 122 4.37 -1.24 25.42
CA GLN A 122 5.12 -0.52 24.40
C GLN A 122 6.62 -0.84 24.43
N ALA A 123 7.22 -0.87 25.63
CA ALA A 123 8.62 -1.27 25.81
C ALA A 123 8.87 -2.69 25.32
N LEU A 124 7.97 -3.64 25.61
CA LEU A 124 8.07 -5.02 25.13
C LEU A 124 7.99 -5.08 23.60
N ALA A 125 7.06 -4.36 22.98
CA ALA A 125 6.96 -4.29 21.52
C ALA A 125 8.24 -3.74 20.90
N PHE A 126 8.80 -2.70 21.48
CA PHE A 126 10.07 -2.12 21.04
C PHE A 126 11.25 -3.10 21.20
N VAL A 127 11.35 -3.80 22.34
CA VAL A 127 12.40 -4.81 22.57
C VAL A 127 12.31 -5.96 21.56
N LEU A 128 11.11 -6.41 21.24
CA LEU A 128 10.88 -7.44 20.22
C LEU A 128 11.29 -6.99 18.81
N TRP A 129 11.13 -5.71 18.51
CA TRP A 129 11.55 -5.10 17.25
C TRP A 129 13.05 -4.77 17.21
N LEU A 130 13.71 -4.54 18.35
CA LEU A 130 15.06 -4.00 18.46
C LEU A 130 16.12 -4.73 17.61
N PRO A 131 16.09 -6.08 17.42
CA PRO A 131 17.02 -6.76 16.53
C PRO A 131 17.01 -6.24 15.09
N TRP A 132 15.91 -5.61 14.65
CA TRP A 132 15.77 -5.01 13.32
C TRP A 132 16.24 -3.55 13.25
N ALA A 133 16.62 -2.93 14.36
CA ALA A 133 16.97 -1.50 14.41
C ALA A 133 18.15 -1.14 13.48
N ILE A 134 19.19 -1.98 13.43
CA ILE A 134 20.36 -1.75 12.55
C ILE A 134 19.96 -1.87 11.07
N PRO A 135 19.34 -2.98 10.59
CA PRO A 135 18.81 -3.05 9.23
C PRO A 135 17.86 -1.88 8.89
N PHE A 136 16.99 -1.48 9.80
CA PHE A 136 16.08 -0.36 9.61
C PHE A 136 16.84 0.96 9.32
N VAL A 137 17.84 1.28 10.12
CA VAL A 137 18.64 2.52 9.93
C VAL A 137 19.40 2.46 8.60
N ILE A 138 20.03 1.32 8.28
CA ILE A 138 20.75 1.14 7.01
C ILE A 138 19.79 1.36 5.83
N GLN A 139 18.64 0.70 5.83
CA GLN A 139 17.64 0.83 4.77
C GLN A 139 17.10 2.26 4.68
N ALA A 140 16.83 2.91 5.83
CA ALA A 140 16.40 4.29 5.85
C ALA A 140 17.42 5.24 5.19
N VAL A 141 18.71 5.06 5.45
CA VAL A 141 19.78 5.87 4.85
C VAL A 141 19.94 5.57 3.35
N VAL A 142 19.86 4.30 2.94
CA VAL A 142 19.97 3.92 1.52
C VAL A 142 18.81 4.47 0.70
N VAL A 143 17.58 4.32 1.18
CA VAL A 143 16.37 4.86 0.53
C VAL A 143 16.41 6.39 0.49
N ASP A 144 17.13 7.08 1.42
CA ASP A 144 17.26 8.55 1.42
C ASP A 144 17.99 9.11 0.20
N ARG A 145 18.86 8.35 -0.39
CA ARG A 145 19.72 8.85 -1.46
C ARG A 145 19.03 8.89 -2.82
N LYS A 146 18.19 7.89 -3.12
CA LYS A 146 17.45 7.81 -4.39
C LYS A 146 16.14 7.05 -4.16
N PHE A 147 15.02 7.75 -4.23
CA PHE A 147 13.71 7.12 -4.21
C PHE A 147 12.91 7.56 -5.43
N TRP A 148 12.28 6.61 -6.09
CA TRP A 148 11.66 6.78 -7.41
C TRP A 148 10.31 7.53 -7.39
N LEU A 149 9.65 7.65 -6.21
CA LEU A 149 8.36 8.34 -6.13
C LEU A 149 8.50 9.85 -6.33
N PRO A 150 7.64 10.48 -7.13
CA PRO A 150 7.55 11.92 -7.22
C PRO A 150 6.95 12.52 -5.94
N ALA A 151 7.14 13.82 -5.73
CA ALA A 151 6.48 14.54 -4.65
C ALA A 151 4.95 14.41 -4.79
N PRO A 152 4.21 14.12 -3.71
CA PRO A 152 2.77 13.91 -3.78
C PRO A 152 2.05 15.20 -4.19
N THR A 153 1.16 15.09 -5.15
CA THR A 153 0.20 16.12 -5.56
C THR A 153 -1.11 15.97 -4.78
N LEU A 154 -2.00 16.95 -4.85
CA LEU A 154 -3.36 16.83 -4.30
C LEU A 154 -4.13 15.70 -4.98
N ASP A 155 -3.90 15.48 -6.28
CA ASP A 155 -4.52 14.38 -7.02
C ASP A 155 -4.04 13.02 -6.49
N ALA A 156 -2.75 12.87 -6.18
CA ALA A 156 -2.23 11.65 -5.57
C ALA A 156 -2.87 11.36 -4.19
N VAL A 157 -3.14 12.40 -3.39
CA VAL A 157 -3.87 12.24 -2.13
C VAL A 157 -5.31 11.81 -2.38
N TRP A 158 -5.99 12.43 -3.34
CA TRP A 158 -7.34 12.05 -3.73
C TRP A 158 -7.40 10.61 -4.23
N GLU A 159 -6.45 10.21 -5.06
CA GLU A 159 -6.34 8.87 -5.63
C GLU A 159 -6.22 7.78 -4.54
N VAL A 160 -5.45 8.02 -3.46
CA VAL A 160 -5.38 7.06 -2.35
C VAL A 160 -6.75 6.84 -1.71
N PHE A 161 -7.53 7.91 -1.49
CA PHE A 161 -8.89 7.78 -0.95
C PHE A 161 -9.85 7.14 -1.96
N HIS A 162 -9.74 7.51 -3.24
CA HIS A 162 -10.50 6.87 -4.30
C HIS A 162 -10.25 5.36 -4.33
N ASN A 163 -9.00 4.94 -4.22
CA ASN A 163 -8.63 3.53 -4.19
C ASN A 163 -9.17 2.80 -2.94
N PHE A 164 -9.32 3.47 -1.81
CA PHE A 164 -10.01 2.89 -0.64
C PHE A 164 -11.50 2.68 -0.89
N ASN A 165 -12.13 3.52 -1.70
CA ASN A 165 -13.56 3.51 -1.97
C ASN A 165 -13.93 2.60 -3.15
N ALA A 166 -13.23 2.77 -4.27
CA ALA A 166 -13.65 2.28 -5.58
C ALA A 166 -12.48 1.93 -6.52
N ALA A 167 -11.39 1.35 -5.98
CA ALA A 167 -10.25 0.94 -6.80
C ALA A 167 -10.71 0.13 -8.03
N PHE A 168 -10.12 0.40 -9.19
CA PHE A 168 -10.40 -0.24 -10.48
C PHE A 168 -11.84 -0.07 -10.98
N ALA A 169 -12.64 0.81 -10.40
CA ALA A 169 -13.94 1.11 -10.95
C ALA A 169 -13.79 1.74 -12.34
N PRO A 170 -14.63 1.37 -13.32
CA PRO A 170 -14.48 1.85 -14.67
C PRO A 170 -14.86 3.34 -14.78
N ASP A 171 -14.06 4.12 -15.52
CA ASP A 171 -14.21 5.58 -15.69
C ASP A 171 -15.53 5.98 -16.38
N TRP A 172 -16.11 5.05 -17.17
CA TRP A 172 -17.41 5.29 -17.85
C TRP A 172 -18.61 5.20 -16.89
N LEU A 173 -18.39 4.85 -15.62
CA LEU A 173 -19.47 4.74 -14.64
C LEU A 173 -20.12 6.13 -14.44
N PRO A 174 -21.45 6.26 -14.58
CA PRO A 174 -22.12 7.53 -14.38
C PRO A 174 -21.83 8.09 -12.99
N LEU A 175 -21.54 9.38 -12.92
CA LEU A 175 -21.27 10.08 -11.67
C LEU A 175 -20.04 9.56 -10.90
N TYR A 176 -19.09 8.92 -11.61
CA TYR A 176 -17.87 8.35 -11.05
C TYR A 176 -17.19 9.20 -9.95
N PRO A 177 -16.95 10.52 -10.14
CA PRO A 177 -16.35 11.33 -9.08
C PRO A 177 -17.26 11.58 -7.87
N LEU A 178 -18.59 11.47 -8.04
CA LEU A 178 -19.55 11.74 -6.96
C LEU A 178 -19.61 10.61 -5.93
N TRP A 179 -19.19 9.39 -6.30
CA TRP A 179 -19.18 8.26 -5.36
C TRP A 179 -18.23 8.52 -4.19
N ASP A 180 -17.08 9.11 -4.42
CA ASP A 180 -16.15 9.47 -3.34
C ASP A 180 -16.77 10.43 -2.34
N TRP A 181 -17.55 11.39 -2.80
CA TRP A 181 -18.27 12.30 -1.90
C TRP A 181 -19.31 11.59 -1.04
N VAL A 182 -19.95 10.53 -1.54
CA VAL A 182 -20.85 9.69 -0.73
C VAL A 182 -20.07 9.00 0.38
N TYR A 183 -18.91 8.43 0.07
CA TYR A 183 -18.04 7.80 1.09
C TYR A 183 -17.54 8.82 2.11
N TRP A 184 -17.14 10.01 1.67
CA TRP A 184 -16.72 11.10 2.58
C TRP A 184 -17.86 11.54 3.49
N LEU A 185 -19.06 11.69 2.96
CA LEU A 185 -20.25 12.02 3.75
C LEU A 185 -20.54 10.93 4.80
N LEU A 186 -20.45 9.65 4.41
CA LEU A 186 -20.64 8.56 5.35
C LEU A 186 -19.57 8.54 6.44
N ALA A 187 -18.30 8.77 6.09
CA ALA A 187 -17.22 8.87 7.07
C ALA A 187 -17.46 10.03 8.06
N LEU A 188 -17.85 11.21 7.55
CA LEU A 188 -18.22 12.37 8.38
C LEU A 188 -19.39 12.04 9.32
N LEU A 189 -20.44 11.40 8.82
CA LEU A 189 -21.57 10.96 9.65
C LEU A 189 -21.13 9.94 10.70
N GLY A 190 -20.16 9.07 10.37
CA GLY A 190 -19.52 8.16 11.32
C GLY A 190 -18.80 8.90 12.45
N VAL A 191 -18.01 9.92 12.11
CA VAL A 191 -17.36 10.79 13.11
C VAL A 191 -18.41 11.50 13.99
N ILE A 192 -19.46 12.06 13.38
CA ILE A 192 -20.55 12.71 14.12
C ILE A 192 -21.28 11.72 15.04
N ALA A 193 -21.41 10.44 14.63
CA ALA A 193 -21.99 9.41 15.50
C ALA A 193 -21.19 9.20 16.79
N LEU A 194 -19.88 9.45 16.75
CA LEU A 194 -18.97 9.30 17.88
C LEU A 194 -18.83 10.53 18.79
N ARG A 195 -19.57 11.62 18.53
CA ARG A 195 -19.49 12.88 19.30
C ARG A 195 -19.65 12.70 20.81
N ARG A 196 -20.41 11.67 21.24
CA ARG A 196 -20.62 11.34 22.66
C ARG A 196 -19.58 10.37 23.23
N THR A 197 -18.69 9.84 22.39
CA THR A 197 -17.63 8.89 22.77
C THR A 197 -16.28 9.35 22.21
N PRO A 198 -15.74 10.48 22.69
CA PRO A 198 -14.57 11.14 22.09
C PRO A 198 -13.32 10.23 22.05
N ALA A 199 -13.14 9.35 23.01
CA ALA A 199 -12.03 8.41 23.00
C ALA A 199 -12.09 7.42 21.82
N ARG A 200 -13.32 6.95 21.46
CA ARG A 200 -13.50 6.08 20.26
C ARG A 200 -13.26 6.87 18.97
N ALA A 201 -13.74 8.12 18.92
CA ALA A 201 -13.45 9.01 17.79
C ALA A 201 -11.95 9.24 17.64
N LEU A 202 -11.26 9.54 18.73
CA LEU A 202 -9.82 9.75 18.75
C LEU A 202 -9.05 8.51 18.27
N LEU A 203 -9.46 7.29 18.67
CA LEU A 203 -8.85 6.04 18.20
C LEU A 203 -8.94 5.92 16.69
N LEU A 204 -10.17 6.03 16.13
CA LEU A 204 -10.37 5.84 14.71
C LEU A 204 -9.69 6.94 13.88
N LEU A 205 -9.81 8.20 14.32
CA LEU A 205 -9.19 9.33 13.61
C LEU A 205 -7.67 9.31 13.70
N SER A 206 -7.08 8.94 14.84
CA SER A 206 -5.62 8.81 14.95
C SER A 206 -5.09 7.71 14.04
N LEU A 207 -5.74 6.55 14.01
CA LEU A 207 -5.31 5.42 13.17
C LEU A 207 -5.59 5.66 11.68
N TRP A 208 -6.55 6.50 11.34
CA TRP A 208 -6.86 6.84 9.96
C TRP A 208 -6.02 8.02 9.46
N LEU A 209 -6.09 9.19 10.13
CA LEU A 209 -5.56 10.44 9.60
C LEU A 209 -4.09 10.68 9.91
N LEU A 210 -3.58 10.25 11.10
CA LEU A 210 -2.18 10.51 11.44
C LEU A 210 -1.19 9.87 10.45
N PRO A 211 -1.37 8.63 9.97
CA PRO A 211 -0.50 8.06 8.95
C PRO A 211 -0.45 8.91 7.68
N PHE A 212 -1.61 9.37 7.18
CA PHE A 212 -1.70 10.25 6.02
C PHE A 212 -0.95 11.56 6.23
N VAL A 213 -1.22 12.24 7.36
CA VAL A 213 -0.59 13.53 7.67
C VAL A 213 0.92 13.37 7.79
N ILE A 214 1.39 12.33 8.49
CA ILE A 214 2.82 12.12 8.70
C ILE A 214 3.50 11.76 7.38
N GLU A 215 2.94 10.85 6.57
CA GLU A 215 3.52 10.52 5.26
C GLU A 215 3.55 11.74 4.33
N LEU A 216 2.52 12.57 4.30
CA LEU A 216 2.52 13.81 3.54
C LEU A 216 3.61 14.78 4.02
N LEU A 217 3.72 15.00 5.34
CA LEU A 217 4.76 15.88 5.90
C LEU A 217 6.17 15.37 5.60
N VAL A 218 6.41 14.08 5.73
CA VAL A 218 7.69 13.47 5.36
C VAL A 218 7.93 13.60 3.86
N SER A 219 6.89 13.44 3.05
CA SER A 219 6.98 13.51 1.59
C SER A 219 7.28 14.90 1.03
N LEU A 220 7.19 15.95 1.85
CA LEU A 220 7.69 17.28 1.47
C LEU A 220 9.21 17.30 1.23
N ARG A 221 9.93 16.39 1.87
CA ARG A 221 11.40 16.24 1.71
C ARG A 221 11.77 14.93 1.01
N ARG A 222 11.00 13.90 1.28
CA ARG A 222 11.27 12.54 0.86
C ARG A 222 9.96 11.88 0.44
N PRO A 223 9.70 11.77 -0.86
CA PRO A 223 8.44 11.23 -1.35
C PRO A 223 8.28 9.75 -0.95
N ILE A 224 7.45 9.48 0.06
CA ILE A 224 7.11 8.12 0.52
C ILE A 224 5.59 7.87 0.50
N PHE A 225 4.79 8.90 0.17
CA PHE A 225 3.34 8.83 0.17
C PHE A 225 2.84 7.92 -0.94
N TYR A 226 2.26 6.79 -0.56
CA TYR A 226 1.74 5.82 -1.50
C TYR A 226 0.62 4.96 -0.89
N GLU A 227 -0.40 4.59 -1.66
CA GLU A 227 -1.58 3.86 -1.19
C GLU A 227 -1.27 2.58 -0.41
N ARG A 228 -0.27 1.82 -0.84
CA ARG A 228 0.09 0.53 -0.24
C ARG A 228 0.66 0.66 1.18
N THR A 229 1.35 1.74 1.50
CA THR A 229 1.89 1.99 2.84
C THR A 229 0.80 2.37 3.83
N LEU A 230 -0.31 2.92 3.30
CA LEU A 230 -1.48 3.38 4.03
C LEU A 230 -2.64 2.36 4.04
N LEU A 231 -2.49 1.18 3.40
CA LEU A 231 -3.55 0.19 3.26
C LEU A 231 -4.23 -0.16 4.60
N TRP A 232 -3.47 -0.32 5.66
CA TRP A 232 -3.97 -0.63 7.00
C TRP A 232 -4.81 0.49 7.63
N ALA A 233 -4.62 1.75 7.20
CA ALA A 233 -5.42 2.89 7.66
C ALA A 233 -6.86 2.87 7.11
N SER A 234 -7.15 2.03 6.13
CA SER A 234 -8.51 1.78 5.67
C SER A 234 -9.40 1.07 6.71
N LEU A 235 -8.81 0.29 7.64
CA LEU A 235 -9.58 -0.42 8.66
C LEU A 235 -10.42 0.52 9.54
N PRO A 236 -9.84 1.56 10.19
CA PRO A 236 -10.63 2.53 10.93
C PRO A 236 -11.56 3.35 10.03
N TYR A 237 -11.17 3.62 8.79
CA TYR A 237 -12.02 4.30 7.81
C TYR A 237 -13.30 3.50 7.50
N TYR A 238 -13.19 2.20 7.24
CA TYR A 238 -14.36 1.34 6.98
C TYR A 238 -15.27 1.21 8.20
N LEU A 239 -14.73 1.29 9.41
CA LEU A 239 -15.55 1.39 10.62
C LEU A 239 -16.32 2.71 10.68
N LEU A 240 -15.73 3.82 10.27
CA LEU A 240 -16.42 5.11 10.17
C LEU A 240 -17.52 5.09 9.11
N LEU A 241 -17.28 4.47 7.94
CA LEU A 241 -18.32 4.27 6.92
C LEU A 241 -19.50 3.48 7.48
N ALA A 242 -19.22 2.36 8.16
CA ALA A 242 -20.26 1.52 8.78
C ALA A 242 -21.09 2.30 9.82
N LEU A 243 -20.44 3.11 10.65
CA LEU A 243 -21.12 3.99 11.62
C LEU A 243 -21.97 5.05 10.92
N GLY A 244 -21.49 5.62 9.81
CA GLY A 244 -22.25 6.59 9.01
C GLY A 244 -23.50 5.99 8.40
N ILE A 245 -23.41 4.80 7.81
CA ILE A 245 -24.56 4.06 7.28
C ILE A 245 -25.57 3.80 8.38
N ARG A 246 -25.12 3.36 9.55
CA ARG A 246 -25.99 3.12 10.71
C ARG A 246 -26.69 4.38 11.19
N ARG A 247 -25.98 5.52 11.17
CA ARG A 247 -26.51 6.80 11.59
C ARG A 247 -27.59 7.33 10.64
N LEU A 248 -27.42 7.23 9.33
CA LEU A 248 -28.43 7.64 8.35
C LEU A 248 -29.78 6.98 8.61
N GLY A 249 -29.78 5.72 9.01
CA GLY A 249 -31.00 5.04 9.42
C GLY A 249 -31.57 5.49 10.78
N SER A 250 -30.86 6.31 11.58
CA SER A 250 -31.28 6.71 12.94
C SER A 250 -31.72 8.17 13.06
N VAL A 251 -31.80 8.92 11.98
CA VAL A 251 -32.30 10.30 12.00
C VAL A 251 -33.78 10.28 12.32
N GLU A 252 -34.12 10.76 13.53
CA GLU A 252 -35.49 10.95 13.98
C GLU A 252 -36.13 12.09 13.16
N GLY A 253 -36.90 11.76 12.18
CA GLY A 253 -37.66 12.67 11.35
C GLY A 253 -39.04 12.13 11.06
N ALA A 254 -39.97 12.94 10.60
CA ALA A 254 -41.41 12.71 10.46
C ALA A 254 -41.86 11.47 9.64
N GLY A 255 -40.92 10.60 9.22
CA GLY A 255 -41.23 9.44 8.38
C GLY A 255 -41.16 8.05 9.03
N GLY A 256 -40.90 7.95 10.34
CA GLY A 256 -40.89 6.64 11.04
C GLY A 256 -39.74 5.69 10.71
N ASN A 257 -39.55 4.65 11.52
CA ASN A 257 -38.47 3.66 11.44
C ASN A 257 -38.44 2.81 10.16
N TRP A 258 -39.48 2.85 9.34
CA TRP A 258 -39.68 1.96 8.18
C TRP A 258 -38.69 2.26 7.01
N LEU A 259 -38.20 3.49 6.88
CA LEU A 259 -37.20 3.85 5.85
C LEU A 259 -35.77 3.48 6.22
N ARG A 260 -35.48 3.14 7.47
CA ARG A 260 -34.10 2.87 7.95
C ARG A 260 -33.45 1.69 7.23
N ALA A 261 -34.13 0.55 7.26
CA ALA A 261 -33.59 -0.67 6.65
C ALA A 261 -33.42 -0.54 5.13
N PRO A 262 -34.40 -0.02 4.37
CA PRO A 262 -34.21 0.17 2.94
C PRO A 262 -33.09 1.16 2.58
N VAL A 263 -32.92 2.28 3.28
CA VAL A 263 -31.81 3.22 3.01
C VAL A 263 -30.46 2.60 3.28
N GLN A 264 -30.28 1.91 4.41
CA GLN A 264 -29.03 1.20 4.72
C GLN A 264 -28.79 0.08 3.70
N GLY A 265 -29.83 -0.66 3.32
CA GLY A 265 -29.75 -1.71 2.31
C GLY A 265 -29.35 -1.18 0.93
N LEU A 266 -29.92 -0.04 0.51
CA LEU A 266 -29.60 0.59 -0.77
C LEU A 266 -28.15 1.09 -0.80
N LEU A 267 -27.68 1.73 0.27
CA LEU A 267 -26.28 2.19 0.37
C LEU A 267 -25.31 1.00 0.32
N LEU A 268 -25.56 -0.04 1.09
CA LEU A 268 -24.73 -1.25 1.06
C LEU A 268 -24.76 -1.94 -0.30
N ALA A 269 -25.93 -2.06 -0.92
CA ALA A 269 -26.04 -2.62 -2.26
C ALA A 269 -25.24 -1.79 -3.29
N GLY A 270 -25.33 -0.46 -3.22
CA GLY A 270 -24.55 0.44 -4.07
C GLY A 270 -23.03 0.27 -3.87
N MET A 271 -22.55 0.21 -2.62
CA MET A 271 -21.14 0.00 -2.31
C MET A 271 -20.66 -1.38 -2.77
N VAL A 272 -21.43 -2.44 -2.54
CA VAL A 272 -21.10 -3.80 -3.01
C VAL A 272 -21.08 -3.86 -4.54
N THR A 273 -22.05 -3.21 -5.21
CA THR A 273 -22.08 -3.13 -6.68
C THR A 273 -20.85 -2.41 -7.21
N LEU A 274 -20.47 -1.26 -6.63
CA LEU A 274 -19.28 -0.51 -7.02
C LEU A 274 -18.01 -1.34 -6.82
N SER A 275 -17.88 -1.99 -5.67
CA SER A 275 -16.76 -2.91 -5.40
C SER A 275 -16.72 -4.07 -6.39
N THR A 276 -17.88 -4.64 -6.75
CA THR A 276 -17.97 -5.72 -7.75
C THR A 276 -17.52 -5.24 -9.13
N LEU A 277 -17.93 -4.04 -9.55
CA LEU A 277 -17.45 -3.43 -10.79
C LEU A 277 -15.94 -3.20 -10.75
N GLY A 278 -15.40 -2.72 -9.63
CA GLY A 278 -13.96 -2.61 -9.42
C GLY A 278 -13.23 -3.96 -9.50
N LEU A 279 -13.82 -5.03 -8.94
CA LEU A 279 -13.26 -6.39 -9.09
C LEU A 279 -13.30 -6.89 -10.53
N VAL A 280 -14.37 -6.60 -11.28
CA VAL A 280 -14.41 -6.87 -12.72
C VAL A 280 -13.30 -6.08 -13.41
N GLY A 281 -13.12 -4.80 -13.07
CA GLY A 281 -12.00 -3.98 -13.56
C GLY A 281 -10.65 -4.63 -13.28
N TYR A 282 -10.44 -5.06 -12.05
CA TYR A 282 -9.20 -5.70 -11.62
C TYR A 282 -8.92 -7.05 -12.32
N TYR A 283 -9.93 -7.93 -12.43
CA TYR A 283 -9.70 -9.28 -12.96
C TYR A 283 -9.71 -9.37 -14.48
N PHE A 284 -10.37 -8.45 -15.18
CA PHE A 284 -10.56 -8.54 -16.62
C PHE A 284 -9.88 -7.42 -17.41
N PHE A 285 -9.59 -6.28 -16.79
CA PHE A 285 -9.05 -5.12 -17.50
C PHE A 285 -7.73 -4.60 -16.93
N PHE A 286 -7.43 -4.88 -15.65
CA PHE A 286 -6.14 -4.52 -15.08
C PHE A 286 -5.06 -5.49 -15.58
N GLU A 287 -4.19 -5.01 -16.45
CA GLU A 287 -3.06 -5.77 -16.93
C GLU A 287 -1.80 -5.42 -16.12
N LYS A 288 -1.07 -6.46 -15.70
CA LYS A 288 0.28 -6.33 -15.14
C LYS A 288 1.27 -6.32 -16.30
N GLU A 289 2.50 -5.91 -16.02
CA GLU A 289 3.60 -6.00 -16.97
C GLU A 289 3.66 -7.41 -17.61
N ASP A 290 3.62 -7.47 -18.95
CA ASP A 290 3.48 -8.73 -19.68
C ASP A 290 4.85 -9.36 -20.00
N TRP A 291 5.55 -9.74 -18.94
CA TRP A 291 6.85 -10.41 -19.05
C TRP A 291 6.77 -11.76 -19.78
N SER A 292 5.65 -12.44 -19.66
CA SER A 292 5.44 -13.76 -20.31
C SER A 292 5.48 -13.66 -21.83
N LYS A 293 4.66 -12.73 -22.40
CA LYS A 293 4.63 -12.56 -23.86
C LYS A 293 5.93 -11.94 -24.38
N ALA A 294 6.52 -10.99 -23.63
CA ALA A 294 7.80 -10.39 -24.01
C ALA A 294 8.94 -11.43 -24.06
N ALA A 295 9.06 -12.28 -23.03
CA ALA A 295 10.06 -13.33 -22.99
C ALA A 295 9.84 -14.38 -24.10
N GLY A 296 8.58 -14.80 -24.32
CA GLY A 296 8.22 -15.70 -25.40
C GLY A 296 8.59 -15.13 -26.77
N TYR A 297 8.22 -13.86 -27.01
CA TYR A 297 8.55 -13.18 -28.26
C TYR A 297 10.06 -13.14 -28.54
N VAL A 298 10.87 -12.74 -27.54
CA VAL A 298 12.32 -12.72 -27.68
C VAL A 298 12.86 -14.14 -27.91
N ALA A 299 12.37 -15.13 -27.18
CA ALA A 299 12.84 -16.51 -27.30
C ALA A 299 12.57 -17.12 -28.70
N GLU A 300 11.38 -16.87 -29.26
CA GLU A 300 10.99 -17.36 -30.59
C GLU A 300 11.80 -16.73 -31.74
N HIS A 301 12.30 -15.49 -31.54
CA HIS A 301 12.97 -14.75 -32.59
C HIS A 301 14.48 -14.56 -32.37
N SER A 302 14.99 -14.89 -31.17
CA SER A 302 16.42 -14.81 -30.86
C SER A 302 17.19 -16.02 -31.38
N GLN A 303 18.49 -15.86 -31.62
CA GLN A 303 19.42 -16.89 -32.09
C GLN A 303 20.62 -17.00 -31.15
N ALA A 304 21.33 -18.09 -31.23
CA ALA A 304 22.58 -18.27 -30.50
C ALA A 304 23.58 -17.15 -30.85
N GLY A 305 24.16 -16.53 -29.81
CA GLY A 305 25.08 -15.39 -29.94
C GLY A 305 24.40 -14.01 -29.92
N ASP A 306 23.08 -13.95 -29.85
CA ASP A 306 22.39 -12.67 -29.59
C ASP A 306 22.69 -12.14 -28.18
N LEU A 307 22.66 -10.82 -28.03
CA LEU A 307 22.74 -10.13 -26.74
C LEU A 307 21.37 -9.58 -26.39
N ILE A 308 20.89 -9.85 -25.17
CA ILE A 308 19.69 -9.25 -24.62
C ILE A 308 20.09 -8.26 -23.52
N LEU A 309 19.78 -6.98 -23.74
CA LEU A 309 20.02 -5.89 -22.82
C LEU A 309 18.74 -5.56 -22.04
N PHE A 310 18.87 -5.26 -20.77
CA PHE A 310 17.77 -4.90 -19.89
C PHE A 310 17.95 -3.49 -19.35
N ASN A 311 16.91 -2.66 -19.50
CA ASN A 311 16.69 -1.45 -18.76
C ASN A 311 15.26 -1.50 -18.16
N ALA A 312 15.06 -1.35 -16.87
CA ALA A 312 16.00 -1.32 -15.75
C ALA A 312 16.56 -2.72 -15.45
N THR A 313 17.75 -2.76 -14.85
CA THR A 313 18.50 -4.03 -14.65
C THR A 313 17.70 -5.15 -13.97
N TRP A 314 16.89 -4.84 -12.94
CA TRP A 314 16.13 -5.85 -12.19
C TRP A 314 14.99 -6.51 -12.98
N VAL A 315 14.57 -5.92 -14.10
CA VAL A 315 13.52 -6.52 -14.94
C VAL A 315 13.98 -7.81 -15.62
N GLN A 316 15.29 -8.06 -15.59
CA GLN A 316 15.85 -9.36 -15.96
C GLN A 316 15.27 -10.50 -15.10
N ILE A 317 14.95 -10.26 -13.82
CA ILE A 317 14.41 -11.30 -12.92
C ILE A 317 13.07 -11.89 -13.43
N PRO A 318 12.01 -11.09 -13.63
CA PRO A 318 10.75 -11.59 -14.17
C PRO A 318 10.90 -12.10 -15.62
N PHE A 319 11.73 -11.45 -16.44
CA PHE A 319 12.00 -11.93 -17.79
C PHE A 319 12.63 -13.33 -17.79
N ASP A 320 13.68 -13.57 -17.00
CA ASP A 320 14.37 -14.85 -16.90
C ASP A 320 13.48 -15.96 -16.36
N TYR A 321 12.53 -15.62 -15.48
CA TYR A 321 11.55 -16.59 -14.97
C TYR A 321 10.76 -17.23 -16.10
N TYR A 322 10.32 -16.47 -17.10
CA TYR A 322 9.60 -17.01 -18.27
C TYR A 322 10.54 -17.51 -19.35
N PHE A 323 11.66 -16.82 -19.60
CA PHE A 323 12.61 -17.14 -20.65
C PHE A 323 13.31 -18.50 -20.45
N ARG A 324 13.52 -18.93 -19.21
CA ARG A 324 14.12 -20.24 -18.88
C ARG A 324 13.39 -21.46 -19.44
N HIS A 325 12.13 -21.29 -19.83
CA HIS A 325 11.34 -22.39 -20.43
C HIS A 325 11.64 -22.59 -21.92
N TYR A 326 12.44 -21.71 -22.51
CA TYR A 326 12.85 -21.80 -23.91
C TYR A 326 14.33 -22.22 -24.01
N ALA A 327 14.64 -23.11 -24.96
CA ALA A 327 16.00 -23.61 -25.17
C ALA A 327 16.86 -22.65 -25.99
N THR A 328 16.90 -21.37 -25.61
CA THR A 328 17.62 -20.33 -26.35
C THR A 328 18.85 -19.85 -25.56
N GLU A 329 20.02 -19.95 -26.17
CA GLU A 329 21.28 -19.47 -25.61
C GLU A 329 21.56 -18.04 -26.11
N ALA A 330 21.08 -17.05 -25.38
CA ALA A 330 21.40 -15.62 -25.57
C ALA A 330 22.09 -15.07 -24.34
N GLU A 331 23.10 -14.26 -24.56
CA GLU A 331 23.76 -13.53 -23.45
C GLU A 331 22.81 -12.44 -22.93
N ARG A 332 22.74 -12.27 -21.61
CA ARG A 332 21.83 -11.35 -20.93
C ARG A 332 22.61 -10.40 -20.03
N ARG A 333 22.42 -9.11 -20.22
CA ARG A 333 23.13 -8.06 -19.48
C ARG A 333 22.19 -6.92 -19.09
N GLY A 334 22.32 -6.45 -17.87
CA GLY A 334 21.63 -5.24 -17.37
C GLY A 334 22.41 -3.97 -17.66
N LEU A 335 21.69 -2.86 -17.85
CA LEU A 335 22.25 -1.52 -18.03
C LEU A 335 21.65 -0.54 -17.00
N PRO A 336 22.45 0.44 -16.54
CA PRO A 336 23.89 0.70 -16.82
C PRO A 336 24.83 -0.30 -16.15
N VAL A 337 24.37 -1.07 -15.17
CA VAL A 337 25.11 -2.05 -14.38
C VAL A 337 24.41 -3.39 -14.45
N ASP A 338 25.15 -4.49 -14.54
CA ASP A 338 24.55 -5.82 -14.54
C ASP A 338 23.82 -6.11 -13.23
N LEU A 339 22.80 -6.97 -13.27
CA LEU A 339 21.96 -7.32 -12.13
C LEU A 339 22.76 -7.79 -10.92
N PHE A 340 23.81 -8.56 -11.12
CA PHE A 340 24.62 -9.15 -10.06
C PHE A 340 25.80 -8.28 -9.60
N ASP A 341 26.18 -7.28 -10.40
CA ASP A 341 27.34 -6.40 -10.14
C ASP A 341 26.92 -5.02 -9.61
N ARG A 342 25.65 -4.80 -9.40
CA ARG A 342 25.14 -3.49 -8.97
C ARG A 342 25.51 -3.16 -7.52
N GLY A 343 26.14 -2.00 -7.34
CA GLY A 343 26.33 -1.39 -6.01
C GLY A 343 25.20 -0.43 -5.62
N GLU A 344 24.33 -0.06 -6.57
CA GLU A 344 23.18 0.83 -6.37
C GLU A 344 21.86 0.06 -6.51
N LEU A 345 20.84 0.51 -5.78
CA LEU A 345 19.54 -0.17 -5.78
C LEU A 345 18.84 -0.05 -7.14
N GLU A 346 18.84 1.14 -7.73
CA GLU A 346 18.17 1.47 -8.99
C GLU A 346 19.08 2.44 -9.79
N PRO A 347 20.08 1.92 -10.50
CA PRO A 347 21.01 2.76 -11.24
C PRO A 347 20.32 3.44 -12.43
N GLU A 348 20.57 4.75 -12.58
CA GLU A 348 20.12 5.56 -13.72
C GLU A 348 21.17 5.55 -14.81
N MET A 349 20.76 5.39 -16.08
CA MET A 349 21.63 5.48 -17.23
C MET A 349 22.07 6.93 -17.46
N THR A 350 23.38 7.14 -17.57
CA THR A 350 24.00 8.45 -17.78
C THR A 350 24.90 8.44 -19.00
N GLU A 351 25.35 9.63 -19.47
CA GLU A 351 26.31 9.71 -20.58
C GLU A 351 27.65 9.03 -20.25
N ALA A 352 28.01 8.91 -18.98
CA ALA A 352 29.20 8.18 -18.57
C ALA A 352 29.13 6.67 -18.85
N ASP A 353 27.92 6.11 -18.90
CA ASP A 353 27.68 4.68 -19.10
C ASP A 353 27.66 4.27 -20.59
N VAL A 354 27.68 5.27 -21.50
CA VAL A 354 27.69 5.02 -22.95
C VAL A 354 28.87 4.16 -23.38
N ALA A 355 30.03 4.35 -22.76
CA ALA A 355 31.20 3.53 -23.06
C ALA A 355 30.95 2.04 -22.74
N THR A 356 30.30 1.74 -21.63
CA THR A 356 29.91 0.38 -21.23
C THR A 356 28.93 -0.23 -22.23
N LEU A 357 27.90 0.52 -22.64
CA LEU A 357 26.96 0.08 -23.66
C LEU A 357 27.66 -0.26 -24.95
N ARG A 358 28.55 0.64 -25.45
CA ARG A 358 29.29 0.42 -26.69
C ARG A 358 30.19 -0.82 -26.63
N ALA A 359 30.88 -1.05 -25.51
CA ALA A 359 31.70 -2.24 -25.30
C ALA A 359 30.86 -3.55 -25.32
N LEU A 360 29.66 -3.53 -24.77
CA LEU A 360 28.75 -4.69 -24.75
C LEU A 360 28.25 -5.08 -26.15
N ILE A 361 28.05 -4.10 -27.03
CA ILE A 361 27.51 -4.33 -28.37
C ILE A 361 28.60 -4.50 -29.45
N GLU A 362 29.85 -4.26 -29.11
CA GLU A 362 30.97 -4.41 -30.03
C GLU A 362 31.04 -5.84 -30.59
N GLY A 363 31.07 -5.95 -31.93
CA GLY A 363 31.11 -7.24 -32.64
C GLY A 363 29.81 -8.05 -32.62
N ARG A 364 28.74 -7.53 -32.02
CA ARG A 364 27.44 -8.21 -31.99
C ARG A 364 26.69 -8.02 -33.31
N ARG A 365 26.19 -9.13 -33.87
CA ARG A 365 25.36 -9.06 -35.07
C ARG A 365 23.95 -8.59 -34.77
N ARG A 366 23.42 -8.97 -33.59
CA ARG A 366 22.05 -8.68 -33.19
C ARG A 366 21.95 -8.45 -31.68
N VAL A 367 21.22 -7.41 -31.32
CA VAL A 367 20.98 -6.97 -29.94
C VAL A 367 19.47 -6.78 -29.73
N TRP A 368 18.98 -7.34 -28.67
CA TRP A 368 17.63 -7.12 -28.15
C TRP A 368 17.67 -6.16 -26.98
N LEU A 369 16.80 -5.18 -26.94
CA LEU A 369 16.61 -4.29 -25.81
C LEU A 369 15.23 -4.54 -25.20
N VAL A 370 15.20 -5.06 -23.99
CA VAL A 370 14.02 -5.15 -23.14
C VAL A 370 13.98 -3.89 -22.28
N TYR A 371 13.08 -2.98 -22.62
CA TYR A 371 13.07 -1.60 -22.14
C TYR A 371 11.82 -1.34 -21.30
N SER A 372 12.03 -1.09 -20.02
CA SER A 372 10.95 -0.83 -19.05
C SER A 372 11.44 0.14 -17.99
N HIS A 373 10.52 0.81 -17.30
CA HIS A 373 10.81 1.78 -16.23
C HIS A 373 11.77 2.92 -16.66
N ASP A 374 11.82 3.19 -17.94
CA ASP A 374 12.72 4.16 -18.57
C ASP A 374 12.51 5.58 -18.05
N TRP A 375 11.28 5.92 -17.63
CA TRP A 375 10.95 7.24 -17.11
C TRP A 375 11.82 7.71 -15.92
N TYR A 376 12.46 6.79 -15.19
CA TYR A 376 13.40 7.15 -14.13
C TYR A 376 14.77 6.45 -14.23
N THR A 377 14.90 5.37 -14.99
CA THR A 377 16.18 4.66 -15.16
C THR A 377 16.95 5.07 -16.41
N ASP A 378 16.26 5.60 -17.42
CA ASP A 378 16.85 6.17 -18.63
C ASP A 378 15.98 7.33 -19.16
N PRO A 379 15.73 8.39 -18.36
CA PRO A 379 14.81 9.48 -18.70
C PRO A 379 15.22 10.25 -19.97
N ASN A 380 16.49 10.19 -20.33
CA ASN A 380 17.05 10.83 -21.53
C ASN A 380 17.10 9.90 -22.74
N GLN A 381 16.55 8.67 -22.63
CA GLN A 381 16.53 7.65 -23.68
C GLN A 381 17.91 7.41 -24.32
N ILE A 382 18.95 7.38 -23.49
CA ILE A 382 20.35 7.20 -23.92
C ILE A 382 20.54 5.87 -24.60
N ILE A 383 19.97 4.77 -24.03
CA ILE A 383 20.16 3.41 -24.55
C ILE A 383 19.60 3.28 -25.97
N PRO A 384 18.31 3.54 -26.24
CA PRO A 384 17.78 3.39 -27.60
C PRO A 384 18.36 4.40 -28.59
N ARG A 385 18.78 5.60 -28.15
CA ARG A 385 19.47 6.58 -28.97
C ARG A 385 20.81 6.06 -29.45
N GLU A 386 21.68 5.60 -28.54
CA GLU A 386 23.00 5.09 -28.88
C GLU A 386 22.93 3.82 -29.72
N LEU A 387 22.03 2.90 -29.40
CA LEU A 387 21.82 1.70 -30.22
C LEU A 387 21.40 2.08 -31.65
N SER A 388 20.51 3.06 -31.82
CA SER A 388 20.06 3.50 -33.15
C SER A 388 21.14 4.20 -33.96
N GLN A 389 22.15 4.81 -33.31
CA GLN A 389 23.31 5.38 -34.01
C GLN A 389 24.27 4.32 -34.54
N LEU A 390 24.49 3.26 -33.78
CA LEU A 390 25.50 2.23 -34.07
C LEU A 390 24.93 1.05 -34.84
N MET A 391 23.67 0.76 -34.68
CA MET A 391 22.95 -0.38 -35.28
C MET A 391 21.66 0.07 -35.97
N ARG A 392 21.07 -0.79 -36.79
CA ARG A 392 19.79 -0.54 -37.42
C ARG A 392 18.68 -1.18 -36.59
N ARG A 393 17.72 -0.41 -36.09
CA ARG A 393 16.50 -0.98 -35.48
C ARG A 393 15.66 -1.65 -36.52
N THR A 394 15.43 -2.98 -36.38
CA THR A 394 14.73 -3.82 -37.35
C THR A 394 13.33 -4.21 -36.87
N ASP A 395 13.08 -4.15 -35.55
CA ASP A 395 11.78 -4.47 -34.98
C ASP A 395 11.54 -3.73 -33.66
N GLN A 396 10.26 -3.48 -33.34
CA GLN A 396 9.81 -2.92 -32.06
C GLN A 396 8.42 -3.44 -31.75
N ARG A 397 8.29 -4.02 -30.55
CA ARG A 397 7.02 -4.51 -30.02
C ARG A 397 6.72 -3.87 -28.67
N HIS A 398 5.46 -3.46 -28.49
CA HIS A 398 4.95 -2.96 -27.23
C HIS A 398 4.18 -4.07 -26.52
N PHE A 399 4.47 -4.24 -25.27
CA PHE A 399 3.75 -5.09 -24.33
C PHE A 399 3.30 -4.21 -23.16
N GLU A 400 2.35 -4.66 -22.38
CA GLU A 400 1.93 -3.88 -21.21
C GLU A 400 3.12 -3.66 -20.26
N GLY A 401 3.40 -2.38 -19.96
CA GLY A 401 4.49 -1.97 -19.06
C GLY A 401 5.92 -2.07 -19.61
N LEU A 402 6.13 -2.52 -20.85
CA LEU A 402 7.47 -2.64 -21.43
C LEU A 402 7.48 -2.64 -22.96
N GLN A 403 8.67 -2.41 -23.50
CA GLN A 403 8.92 -2.50 -24.94
C GLN A 403 10.08 -3.46 -25.23
N VAL A 404 10.00 -4.18 -26.32
CA VAL A 404 11.11 -4.97 -26.86
C VAL A 404 11.52 -4.41 -28.20
N MET A 405 12.78 -4.08 -28.36
CA MET A 405 13.34 -3.56 -29.61
C MET A 405 14.47 -4.48 -30.07
N ARG A 406 14.54 -4.74 -31.38
CA ARG A 406 15.62 -5.50 -32.00
C ARG A 406 16.48 -4.60 -32.86
N PHE A 407 17.79 -4.72 -32.68
CA PHE A 407 18.80 -4.00 -33.45
C PHE A 407 19.73 -4.99 -34.13
N GLU A 408 20.14 -4.67 -35.38
CA GLU A 408 21.06 -5.48 -36.18
C GLU A 408 22.24 -4.61 -36.65
N ALA A 409 23.40 -5.24 -36.78
CA ALA A 409 24.57 -4.56 -37.32
C ALA A 409 24.26 -3.92 -38.68
N ARG A 410 24.83 -2.75 -38.93
CA ARG A 410 24.68 -2.04 -40.20
C ARG A 410 25.47 -2.71 -41.31
#